data_025e897ca343b986d7de373737bf3c7b
#
_entry.id   025e897ca343b986d7de373737bf3c7b
#
_cell.length_a   1.000
_cell.length_b   1.000
_cell.length_c   1.000
_cell.angle_alpha   90.00
_cell.angle_beta   90.00
_cell.angle_gamma   90.00
#
_symmetry.space_group_name_H-M   'P 1'
#
loop_
_entity.id
_entity.type
_entity.pdbx_description
1 polymer ?
#
loop_
_entity_poly.entity_id
_entity_poly.type
_entity_poly.pdbx_seq_one_letter_code
_entity_poly.pdbx_strand_id
1 'polypeptide(L)'
;MRKIVFGIIYIITSLIFAQNSVLKQFSQAFADVAEKANPAVVTIITETEYKMEDFHQGLPFDNPFFFPRNSPRKYRGRALGSGVIVEAEKGYILTNNHVVDKADEIKIKLMDKRVISATVVGTDPKSDLAVLQIKADNLSELELGNSDKLRVGDWVLAVGSPFSANLSHTVTAGIVSALGRSNVISSRDHYEDFIQTDAAINPGNSGGALLNMEGELVGINTAIATGGFEKANRGVGFAIPSNMAKKVMQDLITKGYVVRSWLGVYIQNVDDNVAKALKLSNRDGALVSDVVEESPAEKAGLEQGDVIV
;
A
#
# COMPACT_ATOMS: atom_id res chain seq x y z
N MET A 1 -3.41 54.78 -31.65
CA MET A 1 -4.39 53.85 -31.07
C MET A 1 -4.42 52.47 -31.76
N ARG A 2 -4.50 52.35 -33.09
CA ARG A 2 -4.56 51.04 -33.78
C ARG A 2 -3.38 50.09 -33.50
N LYS A 3 -2.13 50.57 -33.41
CA LYS A 3 -0.92 49.77 -33.11
C LYS A 3 -0.90 49.23 -31.67
N ILE A 4 -1.47 49.94 -30.70
CA ILE A 4 -1.55 49.51 -29.28
C ILE A 4 -2.58 48.38 -29.13
N VAL A 5 -3.72 48.47 -29.82
CA VAL A 5 -4.74 47.44 -29.80
C VAL A 5 -4.25 46.12 -30.38
N PHE A 6 -3.49 46.15 -31.48
CA PHE A 6 -2.88 44.94 -32.06
C PHE A 6 -1.83 44.32 -31.14
N GLY A 7 -1.03 45.11 -30.43
CA GLY A 7 -0.06 44.63 -29.46
C GLY A 7 -0.73 43.92 -28.26
N ILE A 8 -1.80 44.49 -27.74
CA ILE A 8 -2.57 43.88 -26.61
C ILE A 8 -3.24 42.57 -27.05
N ILE A 9 -3.85 42.50 -28.23
CA ILE A 9 -4.45 41.27 -28.75
C ILE A 9 -3.40 40.18 -28.94
N TYR A 10 -2.20 40.50 -29.44
CA TYR A 10 -1.11 39.53 -29.62
C TYR A 10 -0.59 38.98 -28.27
N ILE A 11 -0.46 39.82 -27.25
CA ILE A 11 -0.07 39.41 -25.90
C ILE A 11 -1.13 38.52 -25.26
N ILE A 12 -2.42 38.86 -25.40
CA ILE A 12 -3.52 38.03 -24.85
C ILE A 12 -3.58 36.68 -25.55
N THR A 13 -3.44 36.62 -26.87
CA THR A 13 -3.44 35.32 -27.58
C THR A 13 -2.22 34.47 -27.24
N SER A 14 -1.03 35.04 -27.11
CA SER A 14 0.17 34.29 -26.69
C SER A 14 0.07 33.78 -25.28
N LEU A 15 -0.55 34.49 -24.33
CA LEU A 15 -0.82 34.04 -22.98
C LEU A 15 -1.81 32.87 -22.97
N ILE A 16 -2.88 32.91 -23.76
CA ILE A 16 -3.86 31.82 -23.87
C ILE A 16 -3.22 30.55 -24.46
N PHE A 17 -2.38 30.69 -25.49
CA PHE A 17 -1.64 29.56 -26.06
C PHE A 17 -0.63 28.96 -25.08
N ALA A 18 0.09 29.79 -24.33
CA ALA A 18 1.02 29.34 -23.30
C ALA A 18 0.28 28.57 -22.16
N GLN A 19 -0.86 29.07 -21.71
CA GLN A 19 -1.66 28.43 -20.69
C GLN A 19 -2.21 27.07 -21.14
N ASN A 20 -2.68 26.96 -22.37
CA ASN A 20 -3.12 25.68 -22.94
C ASN A 20 -1.97 24.67 -23.08
N SER A 21 -0.72 25.14 -23.34
CA SER A 21 0.44 24.25 -23.42
C SER A 21 0.81 23.66 -22.06
N VAL A 22 0.75 24.44 -20.98
CA VAL A 22 1.05 23.98 -19.60
C VAL A 22 0.02 22.95 -19.13
N LEU A 23 -1.27 23.21 -19.34
CA LEU A 23 -2.33 22.25 -18.97
C LEU A 23 -2.20 20.93 -19.74
N LYS A 24 -1.83 21.01 -21.03
CA LYS A 24 -1.58 19.82 -21.85
C LYS A 24 -0.36 19.05 -21.37
N GLN A 25 0.74 19.71 -21.02
CA GLN A 25 1.94 19.08 -20.47
C GLN A 25 1.65 18.40 -19.12
N PHE A 26 0.88 19.07 -18.26
CA PHE A 26 0.44 18.49 -16.99
C PHE A 26 -0.38 17.21 -17.20
N SER A 27 -1.40 17.25 -18.06
CA SER A 27 -2.19 16.07 -18.41
C SER A 27 -1.33 14.94 -19.02
N GLN A 28 -0.35 15.29 -19.85
CA GLN A 28 0.55 14.33 -20.47
C GLN A 28 1.41 13.63 -19.42
N ALA A 29 1.94 14.35 -18.43
CA ALA A 29 2.75 13.76 -17.38
C ALA A 29 2.02 12.64 -16.63
N PHE A 30 0.73 12.83 -16.30
CA PHE A 30 -0.09 11.77 -15.70
C PHE A 30 -0.28 10.56 -16.62
N ALA A 31 -0.53 10.83 -17.91
CA ALA A 31 -0.72 9.78 -18.90
C ALA A 31 0.57 8.96 -19.09
N ASP A 32 1.72 9.61 -19.16
CA ASP A 32 3.03 8.95 -19.32
C ASP A 32 3.37 8.07 -18.14
N VAL A 33 3.12 8.54 -16.91
CA VAL A 33 3.30 7.73 -15.69
C VAL A 33 2.38 6.52 -15.70
N ALA A 34 1.10 6.69 -16.06
CA ALA A 34 0.14 5.59 -16.14
C ALA A 34 0.52 4.56 -17.23
N GLU A 35 0.97 5.02 -18.40
CA GLU A 35 1.41 4.15 -19.50
C GLU A 35 2.64 3.33 -19.12
N LYS A 36 3.62 3.94 -18.44
CA LYS A 36 4.81 3.28 -17.91
C LYS A 36 4.47 2.22 -16.85
N ALA A 37 3.53 2.53 -15.96
CA ALA A 37 3.25 1.73 -14.79
C ALA A 37 2.31 0.55 -15.04
N ASN A 38 1.30 0.74 -15.89
CA ASN A 38 0.24 -0.25 -16.09
C ASN A 38 0.74 -1.66 -16.45
N PRO A 39 1.77 -1.86 -17.29
CA PRO A 39 2.26 -3.20 -17.62
C PRO A 39 2.87 -3.95 -16.44
N ALA A 40 3.36 -3.25 -15.42
CA ALA A 40 3.97 -3.82 -14.23
C ALA A 40 2.98 -4.04 -13.07
N VAL A 41 1.77 -3.45 -13.15
CA VAL A 41 0.73 -3.66 -12.15
C VAL A 41 -0.16 -4.83 -12.58
N VAL A 42 -0.37 -5.77 -11.68
CA VAL A 42 -1.09 -7.02 -11.96
C VAL A 42 -2.34 -7.16 -11.10
N THR A 43 -3.31 -7.93 -11.60
CA THR A 43 -4.46 -8.35 -10.78
C THR A 43 -4.15 -9.70 -10.14
N ILE A 44 -4.31 -9.78 -8.83
CA ILE A 44 -4.19 -11.01 -8.06
C ILE A 44 -5.58 -11.58 -7.83
N ILE A 45 -5.75 -12.84 -8.20
CA ILE A 45 -6.97 -13.62 -8.00
C ILE A 45 -6.63 -14.73 -7.03
N THR A 46 -7.28 -14.77 -5.87
CA THR A 46 -7.11 -15.82 -4.89
C THR A 46 -8.35 -16.69 -4.82
N GLU A 47 -8.16 -17.99 -4.70
CA GLU A 47 -9.22 -18.97 -4.46
C GLU A 47 -8.99 -19.66 -3.13
N THR A 48 -10.05 -19.73 -2.30
CA THR A 48 -10.02 -20.40 -1.00
C THR A 48 -11.13 -21.44 -0.94
N GLU A 49 -10.82 -22.67 -0.58
CA GLU A 49 -11.81 -23.75 -0.39
C GLU A 49 -12.35 -23.70 1.06
N TYR A 50 -13.62 -23.41 1.20
CA TYR A 50 -14.33 -23.51 2.49
C TYR A 50 -14.99 -24.87 2.60
N LYS A 51 -14.71 -25.63 3.66
CA LYS A 51 -15.46 -26.86 4.01
C LYS A 51 -16.75 -26.47 4.72
N MET A 52 -17.84 -27.18 4.41
CA MET A 52 -19.14 -26.93 5.04
C MET A 52 -19.13 -27.15 6.57
N GLU A 53 -18.18 -27.93 7.07
CA GLU A 53 -17.95 -28.15 8.49
C GLU A 53 -17.57 -26.88 9.27
N ASP A 54 -16.90 -25.93 8.59
CA ASP A 54 -16.50 -24.66 9.19
C ASP A 54 -17.69 -23.68 9.35
N PHE A 55 -18.79 -23.92 8.62
CA PHE A 55 -20.01 -23.10 8.70
C PHE A 55 -20.94 -23.50 9.85
N HIS A 56 -20.78 -24.72 10.39
CA HIS A 56 -21.66 -25.26 11.45
C HIS A 56 -21.25 -24.86 12.87
N GLN A 57 -20.09 -24.33 13.11
CA GLN A 57 -19.61 -24.01 14.47
C GLN A 57 -20.30 -22.79 15.15
N GLY A 58 -21.36 -22.24 14.58
CA GLY A 58 -22.04 -21.07 15.17
C GLY A 58 -23.56 -21.06 15.10
N LEU A 59 -24.20 -22.06 14.52
CA LEU A 59 -25.67 -22.06 14.38
C LEU A 59 -26.32 -23.08 15.32
N PRO A 60 -27.34 -22.68 16.14
CA PRO A 60 -27.95 -23.55 17.15
C PRO A 60 -28.93 -24.60 16.60
N PHE A 61 -29.05 -24.77 15.30
CA PHE A 61 -29.98 -25.69 14.66
C PHE A 61 -29.32 -26.53 13.56
N ASP A 62 -28.79 -27.67 13.94
CA ASP A 62 -28.41 -28.73 13.01
C ASP A 62 -29.69 -29.46 12.54
N ASN A 63 -30.46 -28.84 11.65
CA ASN A 63 -31.70 -29.42 11.14
C ASN A 63 -31.49 -29.90 9.70
N PRO A 64 -31.55 -31.26 9.45
CA PRO A 64 -31.36 -31.82 8.10
C PRO A 64 -32.40 -31.40 7.08
N PHE A 65 -33.49 -30.74 7.50
CA PHE A 65 -34.53 -30.22 6.60
C PHE A 65 -34.15 -28.93 5.86
N PHE A 66 -33.20 -28.16 6.40
CA PHE A 66 -32.77 -26.90 5.80
C PHE A 66 -31.55 -27.02 4.86
N PHE A 67 -30.84 -28.17 4.92
CA PHE A 67 -29.68 -28.44 4.09
C PHE A 67 -29.87 -29.76 3.32
N PRO A 68 -30.12 -29.70 1.99
CA PRO A 68 -30.23 -30.92 1.20
C PRO A 68 -28.96 -31.78 1.28
N ARG A 69 -29.07 -33.06 1.48
CA ARG A 69 -27.95 -34.03 1.54
C ARG A 69 -27.02 -34.02 0.31
N ASN A 70 -27.40 -33.34 -0.77
CA ASN A 70 -26.63 -33.18 -2.03
C ASN A 70 -25.98 -31.82 -2.20
N SER A 71 -25.88 -30.98 -1.16
CA SER A 71 -25.13 -29.72 -1.26
C SER A 71 -23.64 -30.03 -1.44
N PRO A 72 -22.93 -29.31 -2.32
CA PRO A 72 -21.49 -29.50 -2.46
C PRO A 72 -20.81 -29.20 -1.12
N ARG A 73 -20.02 -30.18 -0.64
CA ARG A 73 -19.31 -30.07 0.66
C ARG A 73 -18.18 -29.05 0.66
N LYS A 74 -17.91 -28.41 -0.47
CA LYS A 74 -16.83 -27.43 -0.64
C LYS A 74 -17.35 -26.23 -1.43
N TYR A 75 -17.15 -25.04 -0.90
CA TYR A 75 -17.39 -23.78 -1.58
C TYR A 75 -16.04 -23.13 -1.90
N ARG A 76 -15.89 -22.59 -3.11
CA ARG A 76 -14.73 -21.79 -3.47
C ARG A 76 -15.08 -20.31 -3.38
N GLY A 77 -14.44 -19.64 -2.44
CA GLY A 77 -14.41 -18.16 -2.37
C GLY A 77 -13.35 -17.62 -3.31
N ARG A 78 -13.65 -16.50 -3.98
CA ARG A 78 -12.67 -15.75 -4.75
C ARG A 78 -12.51 -14.37 -4.14
N ALA A 79 -11.26 -13.93 -3.97
CA ALA A 79 -10.95 -12.55 -3.63
C ALA A 79 -10.06 -11.94 -4.71
N LEU A 80 -10.03 -10.62 -4.77
CA LEU A 80 -9.26 -9.85 -5.73
C LEU A 80 -8.39 -8.85 -4.99
N GLY A 81 -7.17 -8.68 -5.48
CA GLY A 81 -6.24 -7.67 -5.10
C GLY A 81 -5.35 -7.26 -6.27
N SER A 82 -4.36 -6.46 -5.98
CA SER A 82 -3.36 -6.01 -6.93
C SER A 82 -1.96 -6.43 -6.50
N GLY A 83 -1.01 -6.37 -7.42
CA GLY A 83 0.40 -6.55 -7.14
C GLY A 83 1.24 -5.72 -8.08
N VAL A 84 2.50 -5.56 -7.75
CA VAL A 84 3.47 -4.81 -8.55
C VAL A 84 4.67 -5.71 -8.86
N ILE A 85 4.97 -5.91 -10.14
CA ILE A 85 6.19 -6.59 -10.57
C ILE A 85 7.36 -5.63 -10.29
N VAL A 86 8.31 -6.06 -9.47
CA VAL A 86 9.46 -5.26 -9.02
C VAL A 86 10.79 -5.84 -9.45
N GLU A 87 10.79 -7.06 -10.01
CA GLU A 87 11.96 -7.71 -10.60
C GLU A 87 11.47 -8.66 -11.71
N ALA A 88 11.53 -8.20 -12.96
CA ALA A 88 10.96 -8.89 -14.12
C ALA A 88 11.70 -10.20 -14.47
N GLU A 89 13.04 -10.21 -14.34
CA GLU A 89 13.85 -11.39 -14.64
C GLU A 89 13.51 -12.58 -13.73
N LYS A 90 13.24 -12.32 -12.45
CA LYS A 90 12.89 -13.36 -11.47
C LYS A 90 11.38 -13.52 -11.30
N GLY A 91 10.60 -12.62 -11.86
CA GLY A 91 9.14 -12.60 -11.75
C GLY A 91 8.63 -12.30 -10.34
N TYR A 92 9.35 -11.49 -9.55
CA TYR A 92 8.93 -11.13 -8.21
C TYR A 92 7.87 -10.04 -8.24
N ILE A 93 6.82 -10.26 -7.44
CA ILE A 93 5.67 -9.36 -7.29
C ILE A 93 5.53 -9.01 -5.82
N LEU A 94 5.48 -7.71 -5.51
CA LEU A 94 5.07 -7.19 -4.21
C LEU A 94 3.55 -7.04 -4.16
N THR A 95 2.96 -7.41 -3.02
CA THR A 95 1.53 -7.23 -2.72
C THR A 95 1.33 -7.13 -1.20
N ASN A 96 0.08 -6.97 -0.77
CA ASN A 96 -0.25 -7.05 0.65
C ASN A 96 -0.40 -8.51 1.12
N ASN A 97 -0.05 -8.77 2.38
CA ASN A 97 -0.24 -10.07 3.00
C ASN A 97 -1.72 -10.46 3.04
N HIS A 98 -2.61 -9.53 3.44
CA HIS A 98 -4.05 -9.82 3.51
C HIS A 98 -4.70 -10.19 2.18
N VAL A 99 -4.07 -9.86 1.03
CA VAL A 99 -4.54 -10.26 -0.30
C VAL A 99 -4.34 -11.75 -0.54
N VAL A 100 -3.27 -12.33 0.01
CA VAL A 100 -2.87 -13.72 -0.22
C VAL A 100 -3.03 -14.62 1.00
N ASP A 101 -3.40 -14.07 2.15
CA ASP A 101 -3.61 -14.83 3.38
C ASP A 101 -4.69 -15.89 3.18
N LYS A 102 -4.41 -17.13 3.60
CA LYS A 102 -5.30 -18.30 3.50
C LYS A 102 -5.74 -18.67 2.07
N ALA A 103 -5.06 -18.19 1.04
CA ALA A 103 -5.33 -18.57 -0.33
C ALA A 103 -4.76 -19.98 -0.61
N ASP A 104 -5.59 -20.89 -1.12
CA ASP A 104 -5.17 -22.22 -1.59
C ASP A 104 -4.54 -22.14 -2.97
N GLU A 105 -5.02 -21.23 -3.82
CA GLU A 105 -4.51 -20.98 -5.15
C GLU A 105 -4.42 -19.48 -5.43
N ILE A 106 -3.28 -19.06 -6.01
CA ILE A 106 -3.03 -17.66 -6.40
C ILE A 106 -2.74 -17.60 -7.89
N LYS A 107 -3.52 -16.81 -8.61
CA LYS A 107 -3.38 -16.55 -10.04
C LYS A 107 -3.10 -15.07 -10.28
N ILE A 108 -2.13 -14.79 -11.13
CA ILE A 108 -1.78 -13.44 -11.58
C ILE A 108 -2.33 -13.22 -12.98
N LYS A 109 -3.16 -12.21 -13.13
CA LYS A 109 -3.61 -11.74 -14.45
C LYS A 109 -2.79 -10.52 -14.84
N LEU A 110 -2.04 -10.65 -15.92
CA LEU A 110 -1.22 -9.58 -16.50
C LEU A 110 -2.07 -8.63 -17.39
N MET A 111 -1.50 -7.49 -17.77
CA MET A 111 -2.16 -6.51 -18.65
C MET A 111 -2.48 -7.09 -20.02
N ASP A 112 -1.63 -7.96 -20.56
CA ASP A 112 -1.84 -8.67 -21.83
C ASP A 112 -2.83 -9.85 -21.74
N LYS A 113 -3.53 -9.98 -20.61
CA LYS A 113 -4.56 -10.99 -20.30
C LYS A 113 -4.02 -12.40 -20.03
N ARG A 114 -2.70 -12.64 -20.05
CA ARG A 114 -2.15 -13.91 -19.56
C ARG A 114 -2.55 -14.12 -18.11
N VAL A 115 -2.90 -15.37 -17.76
CA VAL A 115 -3.19 -15.78 -16.37
C VAL A 115 -2.18 -16.84 -15.98
N ILE A 116 -1.42 -16.60 -14.93
CA ILE A 116 -0.27 -17.40 -14.53
C ILE A 116 -0.41 -17.75 -13.05
N SER A 117 -0.18 -19.02 -12.68
CA SER A 117 -0.13 -19.39 -11.26
C SER A 117 1.10 -18.81 -10.58
N ALA A 118 0.92 -18.30 -9.37
CA ALA A 118 1.99 -17.75 -8.56
C ALA A 118 2.28 -18.62 -7.34
N THR A 119 3.52 -18.57 -6.88
CA THR A 119 3.95 -19.15 -5.61
C THR A 119 4.25 -18.04 -4.62
N VAL A 120 3.95 -18.28 -3.34
CA VAL A 120 4.32 -17.36 -2.25
C VAL A 120 5.80 -17.59 -1.92
N VAL A 121 6.63 -16.56 -2.03
CA VAL A 121 8.04 -16.56 -1.62
C VAL A 121 8.16 -16.36 -0.13
N GLY A 122 7.35 -15.43 0.40
CA GLY A 122 7.27 -15.16 1.83
C GLY A 122 6.20 -14.10 2.13
N THR A 123 5.76 -14.09 3.38
CA THR A 123 4.75 -13.15 3.89
C THR A 123 5.20 -12.53 5.20
N ASP A 124 4.76 -11.30 5.42
CA ASP A 124 4.96 -10.60 6.68
C ASP A 124 3.65 -9.94 7.13
N PRO A 125 2.87 -10.61 7.98
CA PRO A 125 1.62 -10.05 8.50
C PRO A 125 1.80 -8.73 9.25
N LYS A 126 2.95 -8.51 9.90
CA LYS A 126 3.19 -7.30 10.70
C LYS A 126 3.32 -6.04 9.88
N SER A 127 3.89 -6.09 8.68
CA SER A 127 3.93 -4.98 7.73
C SER A 127 2.84 -5.06 6.66
N ASP A 128 2.01 -6.10 6.69
CA ASP A 128 1.00 -6.40 5.67
C ASP A 128 1.60 -6.50 4.25
N LEU A 129 2.79 -7.11 4.12
CA LEU A 129 3.47 -7.32 2.84
C LEU A 129 3.65 -8.80 2.52
N ALA A 130 3.62 -9.13 1.24
CA ALA A 130 3.95 -10.44 0.70
C ALA A 130 4.74 -10.32 -0.59
N VAL A 131 5.59 -11.32 -0.85
CA VAL A 131 6.30 -11.49 -2.11
C VAL A 131 5.79 -12.75 -2.77
N LEU A 132 5.35 -12.61 -4.02
CA LEU A 132 4.97 -13.71 -4.89
C LEU A 132 6.01 -13.87 -5.99
N GLN A 133 6.03 -15.06 -6.60
CA GLN A 133 6.82 -15.34 -7.79
C GLN A 133 5.99 -15.97 -8.89
N ILE A 134 6.16 -15.48 -10.11
CA ILE A 134 5.63 -16.09 -11.34
C ILE A 134 6.78 -16.45 -12.29
N LYS A 135 6.50 -17.39 -13.19
CA LYS A 135 7.42 -17.75 -14.28
C LYS A 135 6.77 -17.34 -15.59
N ALA A 136 7.23 -16.26 -16.18
CA ALA A 136 6.74 -15.76 -17.45
C ALA A 136 7.81 -14.88 -18.13
N ASP A 137 7.78 -14.86 -19.45
CA ASP A 137 8.62 -14.00 -20.28
C ASP A 137 7.94 -12.66 -20.54
N ASN A 138 8.74 -11.67 -20.94
CA ASN A 138 8.27 -10.33 -21.32
C ASN A 138 7.44 -9.67 -20.22
N LEU A 139 7.95 -9.66 -18.99
CA LEU A 139 7.41 -8.92 -17.87
C LEU A 139 7.97 -7.49 -17.88
N SER A 140 7.14 -6.53 -17.48
CA SER A 140 7.58 -5.17 -17.16
C SER A 140 7.70 -5.04 -15.65
N GLU A 141 8.63 -4.21 -15.18
CA GLU A 141 8.83 -3.94 -13.76
C GLU A 141 8.73 -2.44 -13.45
N LEU A 142 8.46 -2.11 -12.20
CA LEU A 142 8.55 -0.75 -11.67
C LEU A 142 9.78 -0.62 -10.78
N GLU A 143 10.52 0.47 -10.99
CA GLU A 143 11.64 0.85 -10.14
C GLU A 143 11.12 1.31 -8.77
N LEU A 144 11.76 0.83 -7.70
CA LEU A 144 11.48 1.27 -6.34
C LEU A 144 12.12 2.65 -6.11
N GLY A 145 11.29 3.66 -6.00
CA GLY A 145 11.68 5.01 -5.61
C GLY A 145 12.01 5.11 -4.12
N ASN A 146 12.48 6.28 -3.72
CA ASN A 146 12.81 6.57 -2.31
C ASN A 146 11.66 7.32 -1.64
N SER A 147 10.87 6.61 -0.82
CA SER A 147 9.73 7.18 -0.08
C SER A 147 10.12 8.26 0.94
N ASP A 148 11.37 8.28 1.44
CA ASP A 148 11.81 9.30 2.40
C ASP A 148 12.00 10.69 1.77
N LYS A 149 12.00 10.75 0.43
CA LYS A 149 12.06 12.03 -0.31
C LYS A 149 10.68 12.66 -0.55
N LEU A 150 9.60 11.93 -0.28
CA LEU A 150 8.25 12.45 -0.44
C LEU A 150 7.98 13.61 0.53
N ARG A 151 7.20 14.56 0.05
CA ARG A 151 6.73 15.70 0.84
C ARG A 151 5.21 15.77 0.78
N VAL A 152 4.60 16.27 1.82
CA VAL A 152 3.17 16.60 1.81
C VAL A 152 2.91 17.61 0.69
N GLY A 153 1.93 17.29 -0.16
CA GLY A 153 1.57 18.07 -1.35
C GLY A 153 2.16 17.56 -2.67
N ASP A 154 3.12 16.62 -2.65
CA ASP A 154 3.63 15.99 -3.88
C ASP A 154 2.51 15.17 -4.55
N TRP A 155 2.40 15.27 -5.87
CA TRP A 155 1.44 14.50 -6.66
C TRP A 155 1.81 13.03 -6.70
N VAL A 156 0.80 12.18 -6.56
CA VAL A 156 0.93 10.72 -6.64
C VAL A 156 -0.21 10.10 -7.44
N LEU A 157 0.09 8.95 -8.07
CA LEU A 157 -0.91 8.13 -8.76
C LEU A 157 -1.02 6.78 -8.06
N ALA A 158 -2.25 6.39 -7.73
CA ALA A 158 -2.53 5.03 -7.27
C ALA A 158 -3.04 4.19 -8.44
N VAL A 159 -2.42 3.02 -8.65
CA VAL A 159 -2.74 2.08 -9.72
C VAL A 159 -3.11 0.74 -9.12
N GLY A 160 -4.20 0.13 -9.63
CA GLY A 160 -4.66 -1.17 -9.15
C GLY A 160 -5.88 -1.68 -9.89
N SER A 161 -6.54 -2.69 -9.31
CA SER A 161 -7.69 -3.39 -9.89
C SER A 161 -8.90 -3.35 -8.95
N PRO A 162 -9.55 -2.18 -8.75
CA PRO A 162 -10.61 -2.04 -7.78
C PRO A 162 -11.86 -2.84 -8.15
N PHE A 163 -12.52 -3.42 -7.16
CA PHE A 163 -13.84 -4.08 -7.20
C PHE A 163 -13.97 -5.29 -8.12
N SER A 164 -13.31 -5.35 -9.27
CA SER A 164 -13.44 -6.48 -10.19
C SER A 164 -12.25 -6.60 -11.14
N ALA A 165 -12.02 -7.83 -11.65
CA ALA A 165 -11.02 -8.09 -12.67
C ALA A 165 -11.29 -7.37 -14.02
N ASN A 166 -12.49 -6.81 -14.20
CA ASN A 166 -12.86 -6.01 -15.38
C ASN A 166 -12.45 -4.54 -15.23
N LEU A 167 -12.15 -4.08 -14.01
CA LEU A 167 -11.65 -2.74 -13.70
C LEU A 167 -10.14 -2.74 -13.42
N SER A 168 -9.41 -3.75 -13.93
CA SER A 168 -7.95 -3.81 -13.81
C SER A 168 -7.28 -2.59 -14.44
N HIS A 169 -6.13 -2.20 -13.87
CA HIS A 169 -5.32 -1.05 -14.30
C HIS A 169 -6.06 0.30 -14.18
N THR A 170 -6.91 0.43 -13.16
CA THR A 170 -7.52 1.72 -12.82
C THR A 170 -6.46 2.62 -12.20
N VAL A 171 -6.37 3.85 -12.72
CA VAL A 171 -5.47 4.90 -12.22
C VAL A 171 -6.30 5.98 -11.54
N THR A 172 -5.89 6.36 -10.34
CA THR A 172 -6.44 7.51 -9.62
C THR A 172 -5.29 8.44 -9.23
N ALA A 173 -5.54 9.74 -9.23
CA ALA A 173 -4.54 10.76 -8.89
C ALA A 173 -4.94 11.51 -7.61
N GLY A 174 -3.95 11.93 -6.86
CA GLY A 174 -4.07 12.71 -5.65
C GLY A 174 -2.72 13.24 -5.21
N ILE A 175 -2.63 13.64 -3.95
CA ILE A 175 -1.40 14.13 -3.34
C ILE A 175 -1.01 13.29 -2.13
N VAL A 176 0.23 13.40 -1.70
CA VAL A 176 0.65 13.00 -0.36
C VAL A 176 -0.02 13.93 0.65
N SER A 177 -0.98 13.42 1.41
CA SER A 177 -1.73 14.20 2.40
C SER A 177 -1.02 14.27 3.75
N ALA A 178 -0.28 13.21 4.11
CA ALA A 178 0.57 13.16 5.31
C ALA A 178 1.58 12.00 5.19
N LEU A 179 2.60 12.02 6.02
CA LEU A 179 3.62 10.98 6.17
C LEU A 179 3.65 10.49 7.63
N GLY A 180 4.23 9.31 7.87
CA GLY A 180 4.43 8.78 9.22
C GLY A 180 3.14 8.44 9.95
N ARG A 181 2.06 8.07 9.24
CA ARG A 181 0.79 7.72 9.90
C ARG A 181 0.88 6.36 10.57
N SER A 182 0.62 6.36 11.87
CA SER A 182 0.57 5.16 12.73
C SER A 182 -0.76 5.10 13.50
N ASN A 183 -1.05 3.93 14.10
CA ASN A 183 -2.32 3.65 14.80
C ASN A 183 -3.56 3.82 13.89
N VAL A 184 -3.40 3.52 12.60
CA VAL A 184 -4.48 3.55 11.60
C VAL A 184 -5.29 2.26 11.65
N ILE A 185 -4.61 1.11 11.77
CA ILE A 185 -5.23 -0.21 11.92
C ILE A 185 -5.33 -0.52 13.42
N SER A 186 -6.51 -0.88 13.88
CA SER A 186 -6.80 -1.07 15.32
C SER A 186 -6.05 -2.22 16.01
N SER A 187 -5.09 -2.86 15.36
CA SER A 187 -4.27 -3.93 15.90
C SER A 187 -2.91 -3.40 16.34
N ARG A 188 -2.53 -3.67 17.60
CA ARG A 188 -1.23 -3.24 18.17
C ARG A 188 -0.01 -3.98 17.61
N ASP A 189 -0.22 -5.00 16.78
CA ASP A 189 0.84 -5.88 16.28
C ASP A 189 1.36 -5.49 14.88
N HIS A 190 0.87 -4.39 14.30
CA HIS A 190 1.30 -3.90 12.98
C HIS A 190 2.41 -2.85 13.09
N TYR A 191 3.35 -2.94 12.16
CA TYR A 191 4.35 -1.89 11.94
C TYR A 191 3.78 -0.89 10.94
N GLU A 192 3.36 0.26 11.42
CA GLU A 192 2.72 1.30 10.65
C GLU A 192 3.62 2.52 10.53
N ASP A 193 3.85 2.94 9.29
CA ASP A 193 4.52 4.19 8.92
C ASP A 193 3.92 4.66 7.58
N PHE A 194 2.58 4.77 7.53
CA PHE A 194 1.89 4.92 6.26
C PHE A 194 2.08 6.29 5.63
N ILE A 195 2.16 6.28 4.29
CA ILE A 195 1.89 7.44 3.44
C ILE A 195 0.37 7.58 3.36
N GLN A 196 -0.16 8.74 3.75
CA GLN A 196 -1.57 9.09 3.55
C GLN A 196 -1.73 9.84 2.22
N THR A 197 -2.76 9.48 1.44
CA THR A 197 -3.10 10.13 0.17
C THR A 197 -4.61 10.31 0.02
N ASP A 198 -5.03 11.28 -0.76
CA ASP A 198 -6.42 11.46 -1.21
C ASP A 198 -6.68 10.84 -2.60
N ALA A 199 -5.65 10.28 -3.25
CA ALA A 199 -5.85 9.40 -4.40
C ALA A 199 -6.81 8.26 -4.01
N ALA A 200 -7.82 8.00 -4.83
CA ALA A 200 -8.88 7.07 -4.47
C ALA A 200 -8.36 5.62 -4.42
N ILE A 201 -8.22 5.09 -3.20
CA ILE A 201 -7.89 3.68 -2.92
C ILE A 201 -9.17 2.99 -2.50
N ASN A 202 -9.54 1.89 -3.16
CA ASN A 202 -10.75 1.10 -2.90
C ASN A 202 -10.39 -0.38 -2.79
N PRO A 203 -11.28 -1.24 -2.24
CA PRO A 203 -11.07 -2.69 -2.22
C PRO A 203 -10.70 -3.23 -3.61
N GLY A 204 -9.59 -3.97 -3.69
CA GLY A 204 -8.98 -4.45 -4.93
C GLY A 204 -7.75 -3.65 -5.38
N ASN A 205 -7.60 -2.37 -4.97
CA ASN A 205 -6.33 -1.63 -5.16
C ASN A 205 -5.25 -2.06 -4.17
N SER A 206 -5.60 -2.74 -3.09
CA SER A 206 -4.64 -3.28 -2.11
C SER A 206 -3.58 -4.12 -2.80
N GLY A 207 -2.31 -3.87 -2.49
CA GLY A 207 -1.14 -4.46 -3.13
C GLY A 207 -0.70 -3.79 -4.43
N GLY A 208 -1.47 -2.83 -4.96
CA GLY A 208 -1.13 -2.04 -6.14
C GLY A 208 -0.12 -0.93 -5.84
N ALA A 209 0.25 -0.20 -6.88
CA ALA A 209 1.28 0.82 -6.83
C ALA A 209 0.76 2.19 -6.36
N LEU A 210 1.53 2.88 -5.51
CA LEU A 210 1.53 4.32 -5.37
C LEU A 210 2.80 4.86 -6.03
N LEU A 211 2.66 5.76 -7.00
CA LEU A 211 3.73 6.26 -7.85
C LEU A 211 3.94 7.75 -7.65
N ASN A 212 5.19 8.21 -7.77
CA ASN A 212 5.50 9.63 -7.94
C ASN A 212 5.34 10.06 -9.42
N MET A 213 5.61 11.33 -9.71
CA MET A 213 5.48 11.87 -11.08
C MET A 213 6.63 11.48 -12.01
N GLU A 214 7.68 10.83 -11.50
CA GLU A 214 8.76 10.19 -12.26
C GLU A 214 8.41 8.75 -12.67
N GLY A 215 7.27 8.23 -12.17
CA GLY A 215 6.80 6.87 -12.40
C GLY A 215 7.56 5.82 -11.59
N GLU A 216 8.14 6.23 -10.45
CA GLU A 216 8.77 5.32 -9.51
C GLU A 216 7.76 4.86 -8.45
N LEU A 217 7.90 3.61 -8.00
CA LEU A 217 7.09 3.01 -6.94
C LEU A 217 7.49 3.59 -5.59
N VAL A 218 6.70 4.50 -5.02
CA VAL A 218 6.94 5.14 -3.72
C VAL A 218 6.13 4.52 -2.58
N GLY A 219 5.16 3.67 -2.90
CA GLY A 219 4.40 2.93 -1.88
C GLY A 219 3.57 1.79 -2.45
N ILE A 220 3.13 0.89 -1.57
CA ILE A 220 2.18 -0.18 -1.85
C ILE A 220 0.83 0.20 -1.25
N ASN A 221 -0.18 0.38 -2.09
CA ASN A 221 -1.54 0.71 -1.64
C ASN A 221 -2.05 -0.38 -0.70
N THR A 222 -2.64 -0.01 0.45
CA THR A 222 -3.07 -1.03 1.41
C THR A 222 -4.45 -0.75 2.00
N ALA A 223 -4.58 0.16 2.94
CA ALA A 223 -5.79 0.35 3.71
C ALA A 223 -6.56 1.60 3.29
N ILE A 224 -7.82 1.63 3.68
CA ILE A 224 -8.67 2.82 3.67
C ILE A 224 -9.20 3.05 5.07
N ALA A 225 -9.26 4.31 5.52
CA ALA A 225 -9.97 4.66 6.74
C ALA A 225 -11.48 4.57 6.48
N THR A 226 -12.10 3.47 6.92
CA THR A 226 -13.55 3.28 6.81
C THR A 226 -14.20 3.54 8.15
N GLY A 227 -14.98 4.63 8.22
CA GLY A 227 -15.86 4.89 9.36
C GLY A 227 -17.20 4.17 9.20
N GLY A 228 -17.29 2.88 9.58
CA GLY A 228 -18.56 2.15 9.58
C GLY A 228 -18.75 1.13 8.44
N PHE A 229 -20.01 0.84 8.07
CA PHE A 229 -20.40 -0.25 7.18
C PHE A 229 -20.04 -0.07 5.69
N GLU A 230 -19.66 1.13 5.25
CA GLU A 230 -19.32 1.39 3.85
C GLU A 230 -17.81 1.25 3.62
N LYS A 231 -17.44 0.29 2.76
CA LYS A 231 -16.06 0.03 2.33
C LYS A 231 -15.70 0.85 1.07
N ALA A 232 -15.92 2.17 1.09
CA ALA A 232 -15.59 3.05 -0.02
C ALA A 232 -14.63 4.16 0.43
N ASN A 233 -13.76 4.62 -0.49
CA ASN A 233 -12.84 5.73 -0.24
C ASN A 233 -13.62 7.03 0.08
N ARG A 234 -13.19 7.73 1.13
CA ARG A 234 -13.72 9.03 1.55
C ARG A 234 -12.65 10.14 1.49
N GLY A 235 -11.68 10.02 0.60
CA GLY A 235 -10.56 10.95 0.49
C GLY A 235 -9.42 10.66 1.47
N VAL A 236 -9.41 9.46 2.10
CA VAL A 236 -8.33 9.03 2.99
C VAL A 236 -7.93 7.61 2.63
N GLY A 237 -6.80 7.48 1.97
CA GLY A 237 -6.16 6.23 1.61
C GLY A 237 -4.76 6.15 2.22
N PHE A 238 -4.23 4.93 2.33
CA PHE A 238 -2.92 4.66 2.91
C PHE A 238 -2.10 3.74 2.02
N ALA A 239 -0.78 3.97 2.00
CA ALA A 239 0.17 3.11 1.34
C ALA A 239 1.38 2.83 2.24
N ILE A 240 1.93 1.62 2.15
CA ILE A 240 3.16 1.22 2.82
C ILE A 240 4.33 1.83 2.06
N PRO A 241 5.26 2.56 2.71
CA PRO A 241 6.38 3.22 2.05
C PRO A 241 7.28 2.23 1.29
N SER A 242 7.79 2.65 0.12
CA SER A 242 8.67 1.83 -0.71
C SER A 242 9.95 1.40 0.00
N ASN A 243 10.54 2.25 0.86
CA ASN A 243 11.75 1.90 1.61
C ASN A 243 11.48 0.77 2.61
N MET A 244 10.33 0.77 3.29
CA MET A 244 9.89 -0.34 4.12
C MET A 244 9.65 -1.60 3.27
N ALA A 245 8.92 -1.46 2.16
CA ALA A 245 8.62 -2.58 1.25
C ALA A 245 9.89 -3.23 0.69
N LYS A 246 10.88 -2.44 0.31
CA LYS A 246 12.19 -2.91 -0.18
C LYS A 246 12.92 -3.76 0.85
N LYS A 247 12.98 -3.29 2.10
CA LYS A 247 13.64 -4.02 3.19
C LYS A 247 12.94 -5.34 3.50
N VAL A 248 11.61 -5.31 3.62
CA VAL A 248 10.79 -6.50 3.85
C VAL A 248 10.93 -7.50 2.71
N MET A 249 10.84 -7.04 1.46
CA MET A 249 11.03 -7.88 0.27
C MET A 249 12.39 -8.58 0.27
N GLN A 250 13.48 -7.86 0.55
CA GLN A 250 14.82 -8.43 0.60
C GLN A 250 14.94 -9.53 1.65
N ASP A 251 14.40 -9.32 2.84
CA ASP A 251 14.39 -10.33 3.91
C ASP A 251 13.54 -11.54 3.52
N LEU A 252 12.34 -11.34 2.95
CA LEU A 252 11.46 -12.43 2.50
C LEU A 252 12.12 -13.28 1.40
N ILE A 253 12.78 -12.66 0.42
CA ILE A 253 13.46 -13.37 -0.67
C ILE A 253 14.67 -14.14 -0.17
N THR A 254 15.46 -13.56 0.73
CA THR A 254 16.74 -14.15 1.14
C THR A 254 16.62 -15.11 2.32
N LYS A 255 15.67 -14.90 3.22
CA LYS A 255 15.54 -15.62 4.49
C LYS A 255 14.20 -16.35 4.63
N GLY A 256 13.19 -15.96 3.85
CA GLY A 256 11.81 -16.46 3.98
C GLY A 256 11.00 -15.80 5.10
N TYR A 257 11.61 -14.95 5.91
CA TYR A 257 10.97 -14.22 7.01
C TYR A 257 11.67 -12.87 7.28
N VAL A 258 10.96 -11.93 7.88
CA VAL A 258 11.50 -10.61 8.21
C VAL A 258 12.20 -10.62 9.55
N VAL A 259 13.47 -10.21 9.56
CA VAL A 259 14.24 -10.03 10.79
C VAL A 259 13.92 -8.68 11.43
N ARG A 260 13.49 -8.72 12.67
CA ARG A 260 13.23 -7.52 13.48
C ARG A 260 14.08 -7.55 14.74
N SER A 261 14.69 -6.43 15.04
CA SER A 261 15.41 -6.23 16.30
C SER A 261 14.42 -5.82 17.38
N TRP A 262 14.63 -6.33 18.58
CA TRP A 262 13.91 -5.91 19.77
C TRP A 262 14.84 -5.02 20.59
N LEU A 263 14.37 -3.82 20.95
CA LEU A 263 15.15 -2.86 21.74
C LEU A 263 14.99 -3.10 23.24
N GLY A 264 13.79 -3.44 23.67
CA GLY A 264 13.48 -3.72 25.07
C GLY A 264 13.17 -2.45 25.87
N VAL A 265 12.36 -1.58 25.30
CA VAL A 265 11.83 -0.38 25.98
C VAL A 265 10.30 -0.34 25.87
N TYR A 266 9.66 0.25 26.87
CA TYR A 266 8.29 0.73 26.77
C TYR A 266 8.33 2.20 26.41
N ILE A 267 7.53 2.59 25.42
CA ILE A 267 7.50 3.97 24.93
C ILE A 267 6.09 4.57 25.04
N GLN A 268 6.05 5.89 25.17
CA GLN A 268 4.83 6.67 25.08
C GLN A 268 5.05 7.94 24.24
N ASN A 269 3.97 8.50 23.72
CA ASN A 269 4.03 9.72 22.95
C ASN A 269 4.46 10.90 23.85
N VAL A 270 5.23 11.82 23.27
CA VAL A 270 5.57 13.10 23.89
C VAL A 270 4.40 14.05 23.69
N ASP A 271 3.60 14.26 24.75
CA ASP A 271 2.53 15.26 24.77
C ASP A 271 3.06 16.64 25.27
N ASP A 272 2.18 17.65 25.30
CA ASP A 272 2.54 19.00 25.73
C ASP A 272 3.03 19.06 27.18
N ASN A 273 2.55 18.18 28.06
CA ASN A 273 2.95 18.14 29.47
C ASN A 273 4.34 17.52 29.61
N VAL A 274 4.58 16.41 28.90
CA VAL A 274 5.89 15.74 28.83
C VAL A 274 6.94 16.69 28.24
N ALA A 275 6.64 17.32 27.10
CA ALA A 275 7.57 18.26 26.46
C ALA A 275 7.95 19.41 27.39
N LYS A 276 6.99 19.99 28.12
CA LYS A 276 7.24 21.06 29.11
C LYS A 276 8.06 20.56 30.30
N ALA A 277 7.73 19.38 30.84
CA ALA A 277 8.41 18.80 31.98
C ALA A 277 9.89 18.49 31.67
N LEU A 278 10.15 17.96 30.48
CA LEU A 278 11.51 17.61 30.03
C LEU A 278 12.22 18.76 29.30
N LYS A 279 11.58 19.94 29.17
CA LYS A 279 12.12 21.13 28.47
C LYS A 279 12.53 20.86 27.02
N LEU A 280 11.75 20.03 26.32
CA LEU A 280 11.98 19.74 24.92
C LEU A 280 11.58 20.93 24.03
N SER A 281 12.30 21.11 22.93
CA SER A 281 12.01 22.18 21.96
C SER A 281 10.76 21.91 21.11
N ASN A 282 10.40 20.64 20.96
CA ASN A 282 9.23 20.16 20.22
C ASN A 282 8.69 18.87 20.86
N ARG A 283 7.72 18.23 20.22
CA ARG A 283 7.12 16.95 20.66
C ARG A 283 7.57 15.75 19.82
N ASP A 284 8.61 15.94 19.01
CA ASP A 284 9.12 14.87 18.15
C ASP A 284 9.89 13.87 19.00
N GLY A 285 9.61 12.58 18.78
CA GLY A 285 10.25 11.48 19.48
C GLY A 285 9.31 10.63 20.34
N ALA A 286 9.89 9.63 20.97
CA ALA A 286 9.21 8.69 21.87
C ALA A 286 9.87 8.73 23.24
N LEU A 287 9.09 9.01 24.28
CA LEU A 287 9.57 8.96 25.66
C LEU A 287 9.71 7.50 26.11
N VAL A 288 10.87 7.11 26.59
CA VAL A 288 11.11 5.82 27.25
C VAL A 288 10.42 5.84 28.62
N SER A 289 9.31 5.12 28.72
CA SER A 289 8.55 5.04 29.98
C SER A 289 9.06 3.95 30.91
N ASP A 290 9.75 2.95 30.36
CA ASP A 290 10.43 1.90 31.13
C ASP A 290 11.42 1.15 30.24
N VAL A 291 12.43 0.50 30.84
CA VAL A 291 13.45 -0.31 30.18
C VAL A 291 13.37 -1.74 30.71
N VAL A 292 13.35 -2.71 29.81
CA VAL A 292 13.27 -4.14 30.18
C VAL A 292 14.64 -4.61 30.67
N GLU A 293 14.67 -5.32 31.79
CA GLU A 293 15.90 -5.90 32.33
C GLU A 293 16.57 -6.86 31.33
N GLU A 294 17.90 -6.87 31.31
CA GLU A 294 18.75 -7.65 30.41
C GLU A 294 18.55 -7.37 28.90
N SER A 295 17.80 -6.31 28.56
CA SER A 295 17.53 -5.92 27.17
C SER A 295 18.75 -5.29 26.50
N PRO A 296 18.73 -5.19 25.15
CA PRO A 296 19.71 -4.37 24.43
C PRO A 296 19.69 -2.89 24.84
N ALA A 297 18.53 -2.35 25.17
CA ALA A 297 18.38 -0.97 25.63
C ALA A 297 19.12 -0.71 26.95
N GLU A 298 18.90 -1.57 27.94
CA GLU A 298 19.60 -1.48 29.23
C GLU A 298 21.12 -1.60 29.06
N LYS A 299 21.57 -2.58 28.26
CA LYS A 299 23.00 -2.77 27.94
C LYS A 299 23.60 -1.58 27.20
N ALA A 300 22.80 -0.84 26.42
CA ALA A 300 23.19 0.39 25.74
C ALA A 300 23.15 1.63 26.63
N GLY A 301 22.64 1.52 27.88
CA GLY A 301 22.55 2.61 28.84
C GLY A 301 21.34 3.54 28.64
N LEU A 302 20.28 3.05 27.96
CA LEU A 302 19.00 3.77 27.91
C LEU A 302 18.31 3.68 29.26
N GLU A 303 17.77 4.82 29.73
CA GLU A 303 17.10 4.94 31.02
C GLU A 303 15.65 5.44 30.86
N GLN A 304 14.84 5.19 31.89
CA GLN A 304 13.51 5.77 31.98
C GLN A 304 13.60 7.30 31.97
N GLY A 305 12.85 7.97 31.12
CA GLY A 305 12.86 9.41 30.94
C GLY A 305 13.65 9.89 29.71
N ASP A 306 14.41 9.01 29.06
CA ASP A 306 15.06 9.34 27.80
C ASP A 306 14.03 9.58 26.70
N VAL A 307 14.37 10.43 25.73
CA VAL A 307 13.54 10.66 24.54
C VAL A 307 14.32 10.24 23.30
N ILE A 308 13.80 9.22 22.61
CA ILE A 308 14.34 8.76 21.33
C ILE A 308 13.79 9.69 20.24
N VAL A 309 14.68 10.39 19.54
CA VAL A 309 14.36 11.35 18.46
C VAL A 309 14.86 10.88 17.12
#